data_0708391becec0dfb8b464e4ce30b36d8
#
_entry.id   0708391becec0dfb8b464e4ce30b36d8
#
_cell.length_a   1.000
_cell.length_b   1.000
_cell.length_c   1.000
_cell.angle_alpha   90.00
_cell.angle_beta   90.00
_cell.angle_gamma   90.00
#
_symmetry.space_group_name_H-M   'P 1'
#
loop_
_entity.id
_entity.type
_entity.pdbx_description
1 polymer ?
#
loop_
_entity_poly.entity_id
_entity_poly.type
_entity_poly.pdbx_seq_one_letter_code
_entity_poly.pdbx_strand_id
1 'polypeptide(L)'
;MRVALLTREYPPEVYGGAGVHVEYLARELAALEDVTVHCWGGDRQSAEGGPEVVAHRPWNALAGSAPHRAALETVSVDLAMAAAVEGAELVHSHTWYANLGGHLAKLLYDIPHVATVHSLEPLRPWKAEQLGGGYALSSFCERTGLENADAIVAVSNESRQDILASYPAIEPERIMVIHNGIDTAEYRPDPGTDVLASYGVDPDRPSVVFVGRITRQKGVTHLLDAALEIDPEAQLVLCAGAPDTPEIAAEIAGKVERIRAERGNVIWLEQMLPKTEVIQLPSHATVFVCPSIYEPLGIVNLEAMACEAAVVATRTGGIPEVVDDGVTGVLVPFEPP
;
A
#
# COMPACT_ATOMS: atom_id res chain seq x y z
N MET A 1 25.96 -8.72 -6.01
CA MET A 1 25.58 -9.21 -4.65
C MET A 1 24.29 -10.02 -4.78
N ARG A 2 24.14 -11.11 -4.01
CA ARG A 2 22.90 -11.90 -4.02
C ARG A 2 21.94 -11.33 -2.95
N VAL A 3 20.86 -10.74 -3.39
CA VAL A 3 19.87 -10.05 -2.54
C VAL A 3 18.57 -10.85 -2.49
N ALA A 4 18.13 -11.21 -1.29
CA ALA A 4 16.81 -11.80 -1.07
C ALA A 4 15.81 -10.71 -0.63
N LEU A 5 14.83 -10.40 -1.47
CA LEU A 5 13.72 -9.51 -1.12
C LEU A 5 12.58 -10.34 -0.53
N LEU A 6 12.17 -10.04 0.70
CA LEU A 6 11.07 -10.72 1.37
C LEU A 6 9.83 -9.81 1.40
N THR A 7 8.72 -10.28 0.86
CA THR A 7 7.48 -9.51 0.80
C THR A 7 6.24 -10.41 0.88
N ARG A 8 5.11 -9.84 1.30
CA ARG A 8 3.84 -10.52 1.16
C ARG A 8 3.32 -10.44 -0.28
N GLU A 9 3.34 -9.25 -0.85
CA GLU A 9 2.72 -8.94 -2.14
C GLU A 9 3.76 -8.90 -3.24
N TYR A 10 3.48 -9.61 -4.34
CA TYR A 10 4.24 -9.53 -5.59
C TYR A 10 3.33 -9.95 -6.75
N PRO A 11 3.50 -9.42 -7.98
CA PRO A 11 2.63 -9.77 -9.11
C PRO A 11 2.46 -11.29 -9.33
N PRO A 12 1.24 -11.75 -9.68
CA PRO A 12 0.02 -10.96 -9.93
C PRO A 12 -0.79 -10.60 -8.68
N GLU A 13 -0.36 -11.00 -7.49
CA GLU A 13 -1.09 -10.82 -6.23
C GLU A 13 -0.62 -9.54 -5.52
N VAL A 14 -0.99 -8.37 -6.07
CA VAL A 14 -0.71 -7.05 -5.50
C VAL A 14 -2.04 -6.36 -5.17
N TYR A 15 -2.18 -5.87 -3.94
CA TYR A 15 -3.39 -5.16 -3.50
C TYR A 15 -3.09 -3.85 -2.73
N GLY A 16 -1.82 -3.49 -2.55
CA GLY A 16 -1.43 -2.28 -1.83
C GLY A 16 -0.14 -1.65 -2.34
N GLY A 17 0.11 -0.41 -1.88
CA GLY A 17 1.29 0.36 -2.31
C GLY A 17 2.63 -0.30 -1.98
N ALA A 18 2.69 -1.14 -0.93
CA ALA A 18 3.90 -1.90 -0.61
C ALA A 18 4.25 -2.91 -1.71
N GLY A 19 3.25 -3.63 -2.24
CA GLY A 19 3.44 -4.57 -3.34
C GLY A 19 3.84 -3.88 -4.64
N VAL A 20 3.21 -2.75 -4.95
CA VAL A 20 3.60 -1.90 -6.11
C VAL A 20 5.06 -1.45 -5.97
N HIS A 21 5.45 -0.94 -4.79
CA HIS A 21 6.84 -0.54 -4.55
C HIS A 21 7.81 -1.70 -4.75
N VAL A 22 7.53 -2.90 -4.18
CA VAL A 22 8.45 -4.04 -4.30
C VAL A 22 8.56 -4.53 -5.74
N GLU A 23 7.49 -4.48 -6.54
CA GLU A 23 7.53 -4.80 -7.96
C GLU A 23 8.56 -3.94 -8.70
N TYR A 24 8.47 -2.61 -8.55
CA TYR A 24 9.41 -1.69 -9.20
C TYR A 24 10.82 -1.80 -8.62
N LEU A 25 10.96 -1.86 -7.30
CA LEU A 25 12.25 -2.01 -6.65
C LEU A 25 12.97 -3.27 -7.11
N ALA A 26 12.27 -4.41 -7.16
CA ALA A 26 12.85 -5.68 -7.57
C ALA A 26 13.31 -5.65 -9.04
N ARG A 27 12.51 -5.02 -9.92
CA ARG A 27 12.85 -4.84 -11.33
C ARG A 27 14.12 -4.00 -11.51
N GLU A 28 14.19 -2.85 -10.84
CA GLU A 28 15.34 -1.94 -10.95
C GLU A 28 16.60 -2.53 -10.29
N LEU A 29 16.45 -3.21 -9.15
CA LEU A 29 17.58 -3.88 -8.49
C LEU A 29 18.10 -5.07 -9.31
N ALA A 30 17.24 -5.84 -9.98
CA ALA A 30 17.65 -6.96 -10.81
C ALA A 30 18.52 -6.54 -12.02
N ALA A 31 18.45 -5.27 -12.43
CA ALA A 31 19.36 -4.70 -13.42
C ALA A 31 20.78 -4.45 -12.88
N LEU A 32 20.96 -4.45 -11.56
CA LEU A 32 22.21 -4.08 -10.88
C LEU A 32 22.81 -5.23 -10.10
N GLU A 33 21.97 -6.12 -9.56
CA GLU A 33 22.34 -7.15 -8.61
C GLU A 33 21.60 -8.47 -8.94
N ASP A 34 22.03 -9.54 -8.32
CA ASP A 34 21.36 -10.86 -8.42
C ASP A 34 20.24 -10.93 -7.37
N VAL A 35 18.99 -10.75 -7.83
CA VAL A 35 17.83 -10.57 -6.96
C VAL A 35 16.89 -11.76 -7.02
N THR A 36 16.57 -12.32 -5.84
CA THR A 36 15.49 -13.29 -5.66
C THR A 36 14.39 -12.69 -4.81
N VAL A 37 13.17 -12.68 -5.31
CA VAL A 37 11.98 -12.24 -4.57
C VAL A 37 11.30 -13.42 -3.93
N HIS A 38 11.25 -13.45 -2.61
CA HIS A 38 10.47 -14.39 -1.81
C HIS A 38 9.13 -13.76 -1.44
N CYS A 39 8.02 -14.30 -1.95
CA CYS A 39 6.70 -13.74 -1.74
C CYS A 39 5.67 -14.81 -1.36
N TRP A 40 4.48 -14.36 -0.96
CA TRP A 40 3.36 -15.26 -0.70
C TRP A 40 2.71 -15.72 -2.01
N GLY A 41 1.98 -16.83 -1.93
CA GLY A 41 1.09 -17.31 -2.97
C GLY A 41 1.52 -18.61 -3.64
N GLY A 42 1.01 -18.82 -4.85
CA GLY A 42 1.31 -19.98 -5.67
C GLY A 42 2.57 -19.78 -6.50
N ASP A 43 3.09 -20.92 -7.03
CA ASP A 43 4.23 -20.92 -7.94
C ASP A 43 3.94 -20.02 -9.15
N ARG A 44 4.90 -19.21 -9.52
CA ARG A 44 4.82 -18.27 -10.64
C ARG A 44 6.13 -18.26 -11.42
N GLN A 45 6.05 -17.91 -12.68
CA GLN A 45 7.24 -17.76 -13.52
C GLN A 45 7.85 -16.38 -13.35
N SER A 46 9.17 -16.32 -13.27
CA SER A 46 9.91 -15.06 -13.37
C SER A 46 9.73 -14.46 -14.75
N ALA A 47 9.59 -13.12 -14.81
CA ALA A 47 9.59 -12.41 -16.09
C ALA A 47 10.97 -12.51 -16.74
N GLU A 48 11.03 -12.53 -18.08
CA GLU A 48 12.29 -12.54 -18.80
C GLU A 48 13.11 -11.28 -18.47
N GLY A 49 14.33 -11.46 -17.99
CA GLY A 49 15.20 -10.37 -17.53
C GLY A 49 14.83 -9.75 -16.19
N GLY A 50 13.80 -10.25 -15.51
CA GLY A 50 13.41 -9.85 -14.17
C GLY A 50 14.07 -10.70 -13.06
N PRO A 51 13.76 -10.40 -11.79
CA PRO A 51 14.26 -11.16 -10.66
C PRO A 51 13.74 -12.61 -10.67
N GLU A 52 14.48 -13.52 -10.04
CA GLU A 52 13.93 -14.81 -9.70
C GLU A 52 12.80 -14.64 -8.66
N VAL A 53 11.74 -15.48 -8.76
CA VAL A 53 10.60 -15.42 -7.83
C VAL A 53 10.35 -16.76 -7.20
N VAL A 54 10.39 -16.81 -5.87
CA VAL A 54 10.10 -17.97 -5.03
C VAL A 54 8.85 -17.70 -4.19
N ALA A 55 7.81 -18.47 -4.45
CA ALA A 55 6.54 -18.33 -3.74
C ALA A 55 6.46 -19.24 -2.51
N HIS A 56 5.90 -18.72 -1.43
CA HIS A 56 5.69 -19.44 -0.18
C HIS A 56 4.22 -19.49 0.19
N ARG A 57 3.73 -20.65 0.63
CA ARG A 57 2.36 -20.84 1.08
C ARG A 57 2.29 -21.01 2.59
N PRO A 58 1.29 -20.45 3.24
CA PRO A 58 1.03 -20.75 4.65
C PRO A 58 0.86 -22.24 4.90
N TRP A 59 1.24 -22.71 6.06
CA TRP A 59 1.05 -24.11 6.44
C TRP A 59 -0.42 -24.43 6.63
N ASN A 60 -0.92 -25.42 5.89
CA ASN A 60 -2.34 -25.83 5.92
C ASN A 60 -2.85 -26.15 7.34
N ALA A 61 -1.98 -26.65 8.22
CA ALA A 61 -2.32 -26.96 9.62
C ALA A 61 -2.73 -25.70 10.43
N LEU A 62 -2.39 -24.50 9.96
CA LEU A 62 -2.73 -23.22 10.59
C LEU A 62 -3.97 -22.56 9.98
N ALA A 63 -4.48 -23.08 8.87
CA ALA A 63 -5.65 -22.53 8.21
C ALA A 63 -6.90 -22.53 9.13
N GLY A 64 -7.74 -21.52 8.99
CA GLY A 64 -8.96 -21.39 9.76
C GLY A 64 -9.57 -19.99 9.67
N SER A 65 -10.83 -19.86 10.09
CA SER A 65 -11.60 -18.60 10.00
C SER A 65 -11.40 -17.65 11.17
N ALA A 66 -10.70 -18.08 12.25
CA ALA A 66 -10.48 -17.21 13.39
C ALA A 66 -9.48 -16.09 13.04
N PRO A 67 -9.72 -14.80 13.37
CA PRO A 67 -8.89 -13.68 12.94
C PRO A 67 -7.39 -13.82 13.26
N HIS A 68 -7.03 -14.41 14.41
CA HIS A 68 -5.63 -14.64 14.80
C HIS A 68 -4.91 -15.67 13.90
N ARG A 69 -5.64 -16.47 13.12
CA ARG A 69 -5.02 -17.46 12.21
C ARG A 69 -4.18 -16.79 11.14
N ALA A 70 -4.62 -15.66 10.61
CA ALA A 70 -3.86 -14.89 9.62
C ALA A 70 -2.46 -14.51 10.12
N ALA A 71 -2.32 -14.18 11.41
CA ALA A 71 -1.01 -13.89 11.99
C ALA A 71 -0.14 -15.14 12.16
N LEU A 72 -0.74 -16.31 12.49
CA LEU A 72 0.00 -17.59 12.55
C LEU A 72 0.44 -18.06 11.16
N GLU A 73 -0.42 -17.88 10.16
CA GLU A 73 -0.08 -18.16 8.76
C GLU A 73 1.11 -17.30 8.32
N THR A 74 1.15 -16.02 8.71
CA THR A 74 2.27 -15.11 8.43
C THR A 74 3.56 -15.66 9.00
N VAL A 75 3.60 -16.04 10.29
CA VAL A 75 4.79 -16.59 10.91
C VAL A 75 5.26 -17.89 10.21
N SER A 76 4.34 -18.72 9.73
CA SER A 76 4.71 -19.92 8.98
C SER A 76 5.41 -19.62 7.64
N VAL A 77 4.98 -18.52 6.98
CA VAL A 77 5.63 -18.05 5.75
C VAL A 77 6.99 -17.42 6.07
N ASP A 78 7.09 -16.63 7.14
CA ASP A 78 8.38 -16.09 7.61
C ASP A 78 9.43 -17.19 7.84
N LEU A 79 9.02 -18.29 8.46
CA LEU A 79 9.90 -19.45 8.67
C LEU A 79 10.33 -20.09 7.34
N ALA A 80 9.40 -20.23 6.40
CA ALA A 80 9.70 -20.78 5.07
C ALA A 80 10.62 -19.86 4.26
N MET A 81 10.40 -18.55 4.30
CA MET A 81 11.25 -17.55 3.67
C MET A 81 12.65 -17.58 4.26
N ALA A 82 12.79 -17.53 5.59
CA ALA A 82 14.08 -17.59 6.26
C ALA A 82 14.89 -18.86 5.91
N ALA A 83 14.21 -20.01 5.78
CA ALA A 83 14.88 -21.26 5.38
C ALA A 83 15.32 -21.25 3.90
N ALA A 84 14.64 -20.49 3.04
CA ALA A 84 14.86 -20.51 1.60
C ALA A 84 15.94 -19.51 1.10
N VAL A 85 16.43 -18.61 1.95
CA VAL A 85 17.41 -17.57 1.56
C VAL A 85 18.87 -18.00 1.79
N GLU A 86 19.12 -19.28 1.99
CA GLU A 86 20.49 -19.80 2.12
C GLU A 86 21.35 -19.38 0.91
N GLY A 87 22.50 -18.77 1.20
CA GLY A 87 23.42 -18.28 0.19
C GLY A 87 23.16 -16.85 -0.27
N ALA A 88 22.12 -16.16 0.19
CA ALA A 88 22.02 -14.72 0.03
C ALA A 88 23.13 -14.01 0.80
N GLU A 89 23.50 -12.81 0.32
CA GLU A 89 24.51 -11.95 0.95
C GLU A 89 23.85 -10.77 1.68
N LEU A 90 22.58 -10.53 1.41
CA LEU A 90 21.73 -9.54 2.09
C LEU A 90 20.28 -9.99 2.02
N VAL A 91 19.53 -9.79 3.10
CA VAL A 91 18.09 -9.93 3.13
C VAL A 91 17.42 -8.56 3.32
N HIS A 92 16.42 -8.27 2.49
CA HIS A 92 15.65 -7.03 2.56
C HIS A 92 14.16 -7.34 2.71
N SER A 93 13.57 -7.02 3.85
CA SER A 93 12.17 -7.32 4.15
C SER A 93 11.27 -6.10 4.02
N HIS A 94 10.01 -6.35 3.64
CA HIS A 94 8.98 -5.32 3.46
C HIS A 94 7.75 -5.66 4.28
N THR A 95 7.34 -4.75 5.17
CA THR A 95 6.21 -4.87 6.10
C THR A 95 6.38 -5.96 7.17
N TRP A 96 5.52 -5.92 8.19
CA TRP A 96 5.52 -6.91 9.28
C TRP A 96 5.32 -8.37 8.80
N TYR A 97 4.73 -8.54 7.61
CA TYR A 97 4.50 -9.85 6.99
C TYR A 97 5.77 -10.58 6.55
N ALA A 98 6.92 -9.91 6.61
CA ALA A 98 8.21 -10.48 6.22
C ALA A 98 9.36 -10.07 7.15
N ASN A 99 9.11 -9.11 8.07
CA ASN A 99 10.17 -8.57 8.92
C ASN A 99 10.75 -9.64 9.87
N LEU A 100 9.91 -10.54 10.39
CA LEU A 100 10.39 -11.65 11.21
C LEU A 100 11.24 -12.62 10.38
N GLY A 101 10.84 -12.92 9.16
CA GLY A 101 11.61 -13.76 8.23
C GLY A 101 12.99 -13.18 7.95
N GLY A 102 13.08 -11.85 7.72
CA GLY A 102 14.35 -11.14 7.55
C GLY A 102 15.26 -11.25 8.79
N HIS A 103 14.68 -11.05 9.98
CA HIS A 103 15.43 -11.21 11.22
C HIS A 103 15.94 -12.65 11.45
N LEU A 104 15.10 -13.65 11.18
CA LEU A 104 15.49 -15.05 11.28
C LEU A 104 16.60 -15.41 10.27
N ALA A 105 16.53 -14.92 9.04
CA ALA A 105 17.57 -15.11 8.03
C ALA A 105 18.92 -14.52 8.49
N LYS A 106 18.90 -13.29 9.04
CA LYS A 106 20.09 -12.68 9.65
C LYS A 106 20.72 -13.59 10.71
N LEU A 107 19.92 -14.14 11.62
CA LEU A 107 20.41 -15.01 12.69
C LEU A 107 20.94 -16.35 12.17
N LEU A 108 20.29 -16.93 11.15
CA LEU A 108 20.66 -18.25 10.63
C LEU A 108 21.92 -18.22 9.79
N TYR A 109 22.11 -17.16 9.00
CA TYR A 109 23.15 -17.12 7.96
C TYR A 109 24.20 -16.03 8.18
N ASP A 110 24.10 -15.27 9.28
CA ASP A 110 25.00 -14.14 9.60
C ASP A 110 25.09 -13.13 8.44
N ILE A 111 23.96 -12.80 7.84
CA ILE A 111 23.83 -11.85 6.74
C ILE A 111 23.13 -10.57 7.21
N PRO A 112 23.43 -9.38 6.64
CA PRO A 112 22.77 -8.14 7.00
C PRO A 112 21.28 -8.16 6.63
N HIS A 113 20.45 -7.58 7.51
CA HIS A 113 19.03 -7.38 7.32
C HIS A 113 18.69 -5.90 7.15
N VAL A 114 18.11 -5.55 6.01
CA VAL A 114 17.50 -4.25 5.73
C VAL A 114 15.98 -4.39 5.83
N ALA A 115 15.29 -3.44 6.44
CA ALA A 115 13.84 -3.43 6.53
C ALA A 115 13.27 -2.13 5.97
N THR A 116 12.35 -2.19 4.98
CA THR A 116 11.59 -1.00 4.53
C THR A 116 10.25 -0.94 5.25
N VAL A 117 9.97 0.22 5.84
CA VAL A 117 8.74 0.50 6.57
C VAL A 117 7.74 1.21 5.65
N HIS A 118 6.68 0.49 5.28
CA HIS A 118 5.56 1.02 4.49
C HIS A 118 4.37 1.46 5.34
N SER A 119 4.32 1.05 6.59
CA SER A 119 3.36 1.43 7.62
C SER A 119 3.78 0.79 8.93
N LEU A 120 3.27 1.30 10.05
CA LEU A 120 3.58 0.81 11.39
C LEU A 120 2.33 0.27 12.09
N GLU A 121 2.43 -0.89 12.73
CA GLU A 121 1.31 -1.49 13.47
C GLU A 121 0.80 -0.59 14.61
N PRO A 122 1.65 0.08 15.43
CA PRO A 122 1.18 0.99 16.48
C PRO A 122 0.32 2.16 15.99
N LEU A 123 0.50 2.60 14.73
CA LEU A 123 -0.26 3.68 14.13
C LEU A 123 -1.52 3.20 13.39
N ARG A 124 -1.82 1.91 13.45
CA ARG A 124 -2.99 1.28 12.84
C ARG A 124 -3.79 0.45 13.84
N PRO A 125 -4.27 1.03 14.95
CA PRO A 125 -4.96 0.28 16.01
C PRO A 125 -6.23 -0.45 15.51
N TRP A 126 -6.87 0.04 14.43
CA TRP A 126 -7.99 -0.63 13.77
C TRP A 126 -7.63 -2.01 13.18
N LYS A 127 -6.33 -2.33 13.01
CA LYS A 127 -5.88 -3.67 12.62
C LYS A 127 -6.31 -4.76 13.60
N ALA A 128 -6.58 -4.41 14.85
CA ALA A 128 -7.15 -5.33 15.83
C ALA A 128 -8.54 -5.85 15.38
N GLU A 129 -9.30 -5.08 14.59
CA GLU A 129 -10.58 -5.50 14.02
C GLU A 129 -10.38 -6.66 13.03
N GLN A 130 -9.28 -6.63 12.24
CA GLN A 130 -8.95 -7.67 11.27
C GLN A 130 -8.30 -8.90 11.90
N LEU A 131 -7.34 -8.67 12.80
CA LEU A 131 -6.45 -9.71 13.30
C LEU A 131 -6.86 -10.26 14.68
N GLY A 132 -7.78 -9.59 15.38
CA GLY A 132 -8.14 -9.95 16.75
C GLY A 132 -6.90 -10.09 17.63
N GLY A 133 -6.76 -11.19 18.36
CA GLY A 133 -5.56 -11.48 19.17
C GLY A 133 -4.26 -11.60 18.36
N GLY A 134 -4.35 -11.78 17.04
CA GLY A 134 -3.20 -11.79 16.14
C GLY A 134 -2.52 -10.43 15.98
N TYR A 135 -3.19 -9.32 16.35
CA TYR A 135 -2.58 -7.98 16.34
C TYR A 135 -1.38 -7.86 17.30
N ALA A 136 -1.41 -8.53 18.44
CA ALA A 136 -0.26 -8.58 19.33
C ALA A 136 0.93 -9.35 18.70
N LEU A 137 0.65 -10.37 17.89
CA LEU A 137 1.68 -11.13 17.17
C LEU A 137 2.25 -10.32 16.00
N SER A 138 1.43 -9.62 15.22
CA SER A 138 1.92 -8.74 14.14
C SER A 138 2.81 -7.62 14.69
N SER A 139 2.41 -7.00 15.80
CA SER A 139 3.21 -5.98 16.50
C SER A 139 4.53 -6.55 17.05
N PHE A 140 4.53 -7.79 17.54
CA PHE A 140 5.76 -8.49 17.95
C PHE A 140 6.70 -8.74 16.77
N CYS A 141 6.19 -9.25 15.64
CA CYS A 141 6.97 -9.51 14.45
C CYS A 141 7.61 -8.23 13.89
N GLU A 142 6.82 -7.14 13.78
CA GLU A 142 7.30 -5.84 13.32
C GLU A 142 8.40 -5.30 14.23
N ARG A 143 8.12 -5.20 15.54
CA ARG A 143 9.08 -4.71 16.52
C ARG A 143 10.38 -5.51 16.47
N THR A 144 10.28 -6.85 16.51
CA THR A 144 11.46 -7.72 16.52
C THR A 144 12.30 -7.54 15.26
N GLY A 145 11.66 -7.47 14.08
CA GLY A 145 12.35 -7.25 12.83
C GLY A 145 13.04 -5.90 12.76
N LEU A 146 12.33 -4.81 13.12
CA LEU A 146 12.87 -3.45 13.02
C LEU A 146 13.96 -3.15 14.05
N GLU A 147 13.75 -3.50 15.33
CA GLU A 147 14.73 -3.24 16.38
C GLU A 147 16.06 -3.97 16.14
N ASN A 148 16.05 -5.10 15.41
CA ASN A 148 17.23 -5.90 15.11
C ASN A 148 17.73 -5.79 13.65
N ALA A 149 17.11 -5.01 12.80
CA ALA A 149 17.61 -4.74 11.45
C ALA A 149 18.92 -3.94 11.49
N ASP A 150 19.83 -4.20 10.55
CA ASP A 150 21.09 -3.43 10.42
C ASP A 150 20.85 -2.05 9.84
N ALA A 151 19.86 -1.94 8.94
CA ALA A 151 19.42 -0.68 8.38
C ALA A 151 17.90 -0.69 8.18
N ILE A 152 17.28 0.48 8.31
CA ILE A 152 15.85 0.68 8.10
C ILE A 152 15.66 1.75 7.04
N VAL A 153 14.80 1.48 6.07
CA VAL A 153 14.36 2.46 5.09
C VAL A 153 13.00 3.00 5.49
N ALA A 154 12.94 4.29 5.78
CA ALA A 154 11.72 5.05 5.97
C ALA A 154 11.32 5.68 4.63
N VAL A 155 10.04 5.59 4.24
CA VAL A 155 9.56 6.08 2.95
C VAL A 155 9.31 7.60 2.91
N SER A 156 9.43 8.27 4.06
CA SER A 156 9.32 9.74 4.20
C SER A 156 10.03 10.19 5.48
N ASN A 157 10.25 11.50 5.63
CA ASN A 157 10.75 12.07 6.88
C ASN A 157 9.75 11.88 8.03
N GLU A 158 8.44 12.01 7.75
CA GLU A 158 7.40 11.76 8.74
C GLU A 158 7.42 10.29 9.17
N SER A 159 7.51 9.36 8.21
CA SER A 159 7.65 7.93 8.53
C SER A 159 8.88 7.64 9.40
N ARG A 160 9.99 8.37 9.20
CA ARG A 160 11.16 8.27 10.06
C ARG A 160 10.86 8.72 11.50
N GLN A 161 10.12 9.81 11.69
CA GLN A 161 9.69 10.25 13.02
C GLN A 161 8.74 9.24 13.68
N ASP A 162 7.80 8.71 12.91
CA ASP A 162 6.86 7.67 13.33
C ASP A 162 7.59 6.41 13.86
N ILE A 163 8.64 5.97 13.14
CA ILE A 163 9.48 4.83 13.56
C ILE A 163 10.15 5.12 14.90
N LEU A 164 10.78 6.28 15.04
CA LEU A 164 11.48 6.67 16.27
C LEU A 164 10.53 6.82 17.46
N ALA A 165 9.32 7.35 17.23
CA ALA A 165 8.31 7.49 18.26
C ALA A 165 7.73 6.13 18.69
N SER A 166 7.52 5.22 17.72
CA SER A 166 6.92 3.89 17.97
C SER A 166 7.92 2.90 18.57
N TYR A 167 9.19 3.00 18.19
CA TYR A 167 10.27 2.08 18.57
C TYR A 167 11.51 2.84 19.05
N PRO A 168 11.47 3.46 20.24
CA PRO A 168 12.54 4.33 20.74
C PRO A 168 13.86 3.60 21.05
N ALA A 169 13.90 2.28 20.96
CA ALA A 169 15.13 1.49 21.04
C ALA A 169 15.95 1.48 19.73
N ILE A 170 15.37 1.96 18.64
CA ILE A 170 16.06 2.05 17.35
C ILE A 170 16.96 3.29 17.33
N GLU A 171 18.22 3.09 17.00
CA GLU A 171 19.19 4.17 16.83
C GLU A 171 18.85 4.97 15.57
N PRO A 172 18.75 6.34 15.65
CA PRO A 172 18.36 7.17 14.52
C PRO A 172 19.26 7.05 13.29
N GLU A 173 20.53 6.69 13.48
CA GLU A 173 21.54 6.50 12.45
C GLU A 173 21.29 5.27 11.58
N ARG A 174 20.54 4.31 12.07
CA ARG A 174 20.12 3.12 11.30
C ARG A 174 18.97 3.40 10.35
N ILE A 175 18.31 4.57 10.46
CA ILE A 175 17.14 4.91 9.64
C ILE A 175 17.54 5.87 8.53
N MET A 176 17.42 5.43 7.30
CA MET A 176 17.59 6.25 6.09
C MET A 176 16.23 6.57 5.47
N VAL A 177 16.06 7.82 5.03
CA VAL A 177 14.85 8.21 4.26
C VAL A 177 15.14 7.98 2.79
N ILE A 178 14.35 7.10 2.16
CA ILE A 178 14.36 6.85 0.72
C ILE A 178 12.91 6.84 0.26
N HIS A 179 12.49 7.91 -0.43
CA HIS A 179 11.13 8.03 -0.96
C HIS A 179 10.86 6.96 -2.01
N ASN A 180 9.62 6.44 -2.03
CA ASN A 180 9.19 5.60 -3.13
C ASN A 180 9.05 6.44 -4.40
N GLY A 181 9.49 5.90 -5.53
CA GLY A 181 9.26 6.47 -6.86
C GLY A 181 8.12 5.77 -7.60
N ILE A 182 7.78 6.32 -8.76
CA ILE A 182 6.90 5.71 -9.75
C ILE A 182 7.58 5.71 -11.12
N ASP A 183 7.10 4.86 -12.02
CA ASP A 183 7.53 4.87 -13.42
C ASP A 183 6.67 5.87 -14.23
N THR A 184 7.23 7.03 -14.54
CA THR A 184 6.54 8.08 -15.31
C THR A 184 6.42 7.78 -16.81
N ALA A 185 7.05 6.72 -17.30
CA ALA A 185 6.79 6.22 -18.65
C ALA A 185 5.51 5.37 -18.68
N GLU A 186 5.18 4.73 -17.58
CA GLU A 186 3.96 3.96 -17.39
C GLU A 186 2.81 4.85 -16.90
N TYR A 187 2.99 5.58 -15.80
CA TYR A 187 2.02 6.56 -15.30
C TYR A 187 2.17 7.88 -16.05
N ARG A 188 1.31 8.11 -17.00
CA ARG A 188 1.25 9.31 -17.84
C ARG A 188 -0.18 9.54 -18.32
N PRO A 189 -0.54 10.73 -18.82
CA PRO A 189 -1.88 10.98 -19.35
C PRO A 189 -2.26 9.98 -20.43
N ASP A 190 -3.41 9.34 -20.25
CA ASP A 190 -4.04 8.47 -21.26
C ASP A 190 -5.21 9.23 -21.88
N PRO A 191 -5.14 9.60 -23.19
CA PRO A 191 -6.23 10.30 -23.86
C PRO A 191 -7.42 9.37 -24.22
N GLY A 192 -7.31 8.06 -24.02
CA GLY A 192 -8.40 7.11 -24.24
C GLY A 192 -9.58 7.37 -23.31
N THR A 193 -10.79 7.00 -23.72
CA THR A 193 -12.03 7.12 -22.92
C THR A 193 -12.83 5.82 -22.89
N ASP A 194 -12.28 4.76 -23.41
CA ASP A 194 -12.92 3.45 -23.49
C ASP A 194 -13.16 2.82 -22.13
N VAL A 195 -12.20 2.97 -21.20
CA VAL A 195 -12.35 2.52 -19.81
C VAL A 195 -13.43 3.34 -19.11
N LEU A 196 -13.41 4.67 -19.25
CA LEU A 196 -14.43 5.54 -18.67
C LEU A 196 -15.83 5.12 -19.16
N ALA A 197 -15.98 4.95 -20.48
CA ALA A 197 -17.24 4.54 -21.11
C ALA A 197 -17.72 3.17 -20.60
N SER A 198 -16.81 2.21 -20.40
CA SER A 198 -17.13 0.86 -19.91
C SER A 198 -17.71 0.88 -18.50
N TYR A 199 -17.34 1.87 -17.70
CA TYR A 199 -17.79 2.07 -16.33
C TYR A 199 -18.89 3.14 -16.18
N GLY A 200 -19.34 3.72 -17.30
CA GLY A 200 -20.40 4.73 -17.29
C GLY A 200 -19.93 6.09 -16.75
N VAL A 201 -18.63 6.38 -16.81
CA VAL A 201 -18.06 7.69 -16.52
C VAL A 201 -18.12 8.53 -17.80
N ASP A 202 -18.73 9.72 -17.71
CA ASP A 202 -18.82 10.66 -18.81
C ASP A 202 -17.58 11.56 -18.81
N PRO A 203 -16.69 11.50 -19.82
CA PRO A 203 -15.46 12.29 -19.85
C PRO A 203 -15.71 13.80 -20.02
N ASP A 204 -16.89 14.20 -20.52
CA ASP A 204 -17.23 15.60 -20.73
C ASP A 204 -17.79 16.29 -19.46
N ARG A 205 -18.00 15.54 -18.39
CA ARG A 205 -18.51 16.05 -17.13
C ARG A 205 -17.40 16.16 -16.08
N PRO A 206 -17.45 17.21 -15.22
CA PRO A 206 -16.55 17.26 -14.07
C PRO A 206 -16.62 15.99 -13.23
N SER A 207 -15.46 15.52 -12.76
CA SER A 207 -15.38 14.32 -11.95
C SER A 207 -14.45 14.50 -10.76
N VAL A 208 -14.85 13.94 -9.62
CA VAL A 208 -14.04 13.76 -8.41
C VAL A 208 -13.71 12.28 -8.33
N VAL A 209 -12.43 11.95 -8.44
CA VAL A 209 -11.95 10.56 -8.50
C VAL A 209 -11.22 10.20 -7.21
N PHE A 210 -11.55 9.05 -6.66
CA PHE A 210 -10.83 8.38 -5.56
C PHE A 210 -10.37 7.01 -6.03
N VAL A 211 -9.09 6.68 -5.76
CA VAL A 211 -8.54 5.35 -6.00
C VAL A 211 -7.91 4.83 -4.70
N GLY A 212 -8.36 3.67 -4.25
CA GLY A 212 -7.79 3.05 -3.06
C GLY A 212 -8.62 1.90 -2.50
N ARG A 213 -8.07 1.19 -1.52
CA ARG A 213 -8.80 0.16 -0.79
C ARG A 213 -9.80 0.78 0.19
N ILE A 214 -10.87 0.06 0.46
CA ILE A 214 -11.84 0.43 1.51
C ILE A 214 -11.25 0.06 2.87
N THR A 215 -10.53 1.00 3.44
CA THR A 215 -9.91 0.87 4.77
C THR A 215 -10.13 2.15 5.56
N ARG A 216 -10.11 2.07 6.90
CA ARG A 216 -10.18 3.27 7.73
C ARG A 216 -9.02 4.23 7.42
N GLN A 217 -7.83 3.68 7.17
CA GLN A 217 -6.63 4.44 6.79
C GLN A 217 -6.87 5.38 5.60
N LYS A 218 -7.58 4.93 4.57
CA LYS A 218 -7.78 5.68 3.31
C LYS A 218 -8.85 6.75 3.39
N GLY A 219 -9.58 6.83 4.51
CA GLY A 219 -10.49 7.93 4.79
C GLY A 219 -11.65 8.11 3.81
N VAL A 220 -11.99 7.08 3.03
CA VAL A 220 -13.09 7.17 2.03
C VAL A 220 -14.42 7.58 2.66
N THR A 221 -14.65 7.28 3.94
CA THR A 221 -15.82 7.72 4.70
C THR A 221 -15.94 9.24 4.75
N HIS A 222 -14.81 9.96 4.92
CA HIS A 222 -14.81 11.43 4.96
C HIS A 222 -15.16 12.02 3.59
N LEU A 223 -14.67 11.43 2.49
CA LEU A 223 -15.07 11.83 1.14
C LEU A 223 -16.57 11.60 0.93
N LEU A 224 -17.10 10.47 1.38
CA LEU A 224 -18.54 10.18 1.26
C LEU A 224 -19.39 11.12 2.12
N ASP A 225 -18.93 11.53 3.30
CA ASP A 225 -19.65 12.49 4.13
C ASP A 225 -19.66 13.88 3.49
N ALA A 226 -18.57 14.30 2.83
CA ALA A 226 -18.50 15.55 2.08
C ALA A 226 -19.21 15.50 0.70
N ALA A 227 -19.56 14.33 0.21
CA ALA A 227 -20.08 14.14 -1.15
C ALA A 227 -21.37 14.93 -1.44
N LEU A 228 -22.19 15.18 -0.42
CA LEU A 228 -23.44 15.96 -0.57
C LEU A 228 -23.19 17.46 -0.73
N GLU A 229 -22.00 17.94 -0.40
CA GLU A 229 -21.59 19.35 -0.58
C GLU A 229 -20.91 19.58 -1.93
N ILE A 230 -20.54 18.51 -2.64
CA ILE A 230 -19.98 18.59 -4.00
C ILE A 230 -21.10 18.89 -4.99
N ASP A 231 -20.81 19.72 -6.00
CA ASP A 231 -21.76 20.05 -7.07
C ASP A 231 -22.40 18.76 -7.61
N PRO A 232 -23.73 18.64 -7.62
CA PRO A 232 -24.43 17.44 -8.09
C PRO A 232 -24.22 17.17 -9.59
N GLU A 233 -23.80 18.14 -10.39
CA GLU A 233 -23.42 17.93 -11.79
C GLU A 233 -22.07 17.20 -11.91
N ALA A 234 -21.20 17.27 -10.92
CA ALA A 234 -19.96 16.52 -10.91
C ALA A 234 -20.21 15.03 -10.61
N GLN A 235 -19.50 14.17 -11.29
CA GLN A 235 -19.50 12.73 -11.02
C GLN A 235 -18.58 12.42 -9.85
N LEU A 236 -19.01 11.59 -8.91
CA LEU A 236 -18.17 11.01 -7.88
C LEU A 236 -17.80 9.60 -8.31
N VAL A 237 -16.54 9.40 -8.68
CA VAL A 237 -16.01 8.11 -9.17
C VAL A 237 -15.14 7.49 -8.07
N LEU A 238 -15.62 6.39 -7.51
CA LEU A 238 -14.93 5.65 -6.46
C LEU A 238 -14.38 4.35 -7.05
N CYS A 239 -13.08 4.31 -7.34
CA CYS A 239 -12.36 3.07 -7.61
C CYS A 239 -11.90 2.51 -6.24
N ALA A 240 -12.83 1.83 -5.56
CA ALA A 240 -12.69 1.46 -4.16
C ALA A 240 -13.16 0.03 -3.92
N GLY A 241 -12.21 -0.87 -3.68
CA GLY A 241 -12.46 -2.29 -3.43
C GLY A 241 -11.68 -2.81 -2.22
N ALA A 242 -11.63 -4.13 -2.08
CA ALA A 242 -10.86 -4.84 -1.06
C ALA A 242 -11.06 -4.28 0.37
N PRO A 243 -12.28 -4.32 0.91
CA PRO A 243 -12.56 -3.84 2.26
C PRO A 243 -11.81 -4.66 3.32
N ASP A 244 -11.30 -3.98 4.34
CA ASP A 244 -10.55 -4.63 5.44
C ASP A 244 -11.43 -5.55 6.28
N THR A 245 -12.69 -5.19 6.47
CA THR A 245 -13.69 -6.01 7.20
C THR A 245 -15.08 -5.92 6.56
N PRO A 246 -15.97 -6.90 6.83
CA PRO A 246 -17.36 -6.83 6.37
C PRO A 246 -18.13 -5.62 6.91
N GLU A 247 -17.79 -5.15 8.11
CA GLU A 247 -18.45 -4.01 8.75
C GLU A 247 -18.17 -2.72 7.99
N ILE A 248 -16.90 -2.44 7.63
CA ILE A 248 -16.56 -1.26 6.82
C ILE A 248 -17.14 -1.36 5.41
N ALA A 249 -17.21 -2.58 4.84
CA ALA A 249 -17.86 -2.79 3.55
C ALA A 249 -19.34 -2.37 3.60
N ALA A 250 -20.07 -2.82 4.63
CA ALA A 250 -21.47 -2.48 4.81
C ALA A 250 -21.70 -0.98 5.09
N GLU A 251 -20.81 -0.36 5.88
CA GLU A 251 -20.84 1.07 6.14
C GLU A 251 -20.71 1.89 4.84
N ILE A 252 -19.72 1.56 4.02
CA ILE A 252 -19.49 2.25 2.74
C ILE A 252 -20.65 2.04 1.78
N ALA A 253 -21.13 0.80 1.63
CA ALA A 253 -22.28 0.52 0.79
C ALA A 253 -23.52 1.34 1.19
N GLY A 254 -23.82 1.41 2.50
CA GLY A 254 -24.93 2.21 3.01
C GLY A 254 -24.78 3.71 2.72
N LYS A 255 -23.55 4.27 2.85
CA LYS A 255 -23.28 5.67 2.52
C LYS A 255 -23.43 5.93 1.02
N VAL A 256 -22.88 5.06 0.18
CA VAL A 256 -22.98 5.20 -1.29
C VAL A 256 -24.44 5.16 -1.74
N GLU A 257 -25.26 4.24 -1.25
CA GLU A 257 -26.68 4.16 -1.59
C GLU A 257 -27.45 5.42 -1.17
N ARG A 258 -27.16 5.95 0.01
CA ARG A 258 -27.75 7.20 0.48
C ARG A 258 -27.38 8.35 -0.45
N ILE A 259 -26.08 8.51 -0.79
CA ILE A 259 -25.61 9.59 -1.66
C ILE A 259 -26.19 9.47 -3.06
N ARG A 260 -26.30 8.24 -3.61
CA ARG A 260 -26.98 7.99 -4.89
C ARG A 260 -28.42 8.47 -4.88
N ALA A 261 -29.15 8.24 -3.79
CA ALA A 261 -30.55 8.67 -3.66
C ALA A 261 -30.70 10.19 -3.53
N GLU A 262 -29.76 10.87 -2.86
CA GLU A 262 -29.85 12.29 -2.56
C GLU A 262 -29.29 13.19 -3.69
N ARG A 263 -28.15 12.83 -4.33
CA ARG A 263 -27.52 13.67 -5.36
C ARG A 263 -27.40 13.01 -6.74
N GLY A 264 -27.45 11.71 -6.84
CA GLY A 264 -27.13 10.97 -8.07
C GLY A 264 -25.63 11.04 -8.44
N ASN A 265 -25.32 10.65 -9.68
CA ASN A 265 -23.97 10.78 -10.28
C ASN A 265 -22.83 10.17 -9.43
N VAL A 266 -23.07 9.02 -8.79
CA VAL A 266 -22.08 8.25 -8.03
C VAL A 266 -21.81 6.93 -8.73
N ILE A 267 -20.57 6.77 -9.18
CA ILE A 267 -20.07 5.58 -9.83
C ILE A 267 -19.11 4.90 -8.85
N TRP A 268 -19.44 3.70 -8.43
CA TRP A 268 -18.61 2.92 -7.51
C TRP A 268 -18.17 1.63 -8.16
N LEU A 269 -16.85 1.51 -8.36
CA LEU A 269 -16.16 0.35 -8.91
C LEU A 269 -15.62 -0.45 -7.74
N GLU A 270 -16.32 -1.52 -7.38
CA GLU A 270 -16.05 -2.32 -6.17
C GLU A 270 -14.86 -3.28 -6.32
N GLN A 271 -14.39 -3.48 -7.53
CA GLN A 271 -13.26 -4.36 -7.82
C GLN A 271 -11.94 -3.60 -7.88
N MET A 272 -10.85 -4.32 -7.65
CA MET A 272 -9.51 -3.82 -7.95
C MET A 272 -9.32 -3.82 -9.48
N LEU A 273 -9.13 -2.65 -10.04
CA LEU A 273 -8.92 -2.50 -11.48
C LEU A 273 -7.47 -2.82 -11.87
N PRO A 274 -7.24 -3.32 -13.09
CA PRO A 274 -5.91 -3.40 -13.68
C PRO A 274 -5.25 -2.02 -13.74
N LYS A 275 -3.94 -1.95 -13.62
CA LYS A 275 -3.17 -0.70 -13.62
C LYS A 275 -3.47 0.19 -14.83
N THR A 276 -3.57 -0.42 -16.02
CA THR A 276 -3.89 0.30 -17.28
C THR A 276 -5.25 1.00 -17.23
N GLU A 277 -6.23 0.40 -16.55
CA GLU A 277 -7.54 1.01 -16.38
C GLU A 277 -7.51 2.09 -15.30
N VAL A 278 -6.75 1.85 -14.22
CA VAL A 278 -6.57 2.85 -13.14
C VAL A 278 -5.93 4.13 -13.66
N ILE A 279 -4.97 4.08 -14.61
CA ILE A 279 -4.30 5.25 -15.20
C ILE A 279 -5.30 6.16 -15.93
N GLN A 280 -6.28 5.58 -16.63
CA GLN A 280 -7.23 6.37 -17.41
C GLN A 280 -8.17 7.21 -16.53
N LEU A 281 -8.53 6.73 -15.32
CA LEU A 281 -9.42 7.45 -14.40
C LEU A 281 -8.85 8.80 -13.96
N PRO A 282 -7.65 8.92 -13.36
CA PRO A 282 -7.05 10.21 -13.00
C PRO A 282 -6.69 11.04 -14.23
N SER A 283 -6.38 10.44 -15.39
CA SER A 283 -6.07 11.20 -16.62
C SER A 283 -7.24 12.07 -17.12
N HIS A 284 -8.46 11.73 -16.73
CA HIS A 284 -9.67 12.49 -17.06
C HIS A 284 -10.35 13.12 -15.83
N ALA A 285 -9.74 12.99 -14.65
CA ALA A 285 -10.29 13.54 -13.43
C ALA A 285 -10.20 15.08 -13.40
N THR A 286 -11.28 15.75 -13.05
CA THR A 286 -11.21 17.18 -12.68
C THR A 286 -10.40 17.34 -11.40
N VAL A 287 -10.64 16.45 -10.42
CA VAL A 287 -9.93 16.42 -9.15
C VAL A 287 -9.73 14.96 -8.71
N PHE A 288 -8.52 14.62 -8.36
CA PHE A 288 -8.18 13.39 -7.64
C PHE A 288 -8.16 13.69 -6.12
N VAL A 289 -8.85 12.88 -5.31
CA VAL A 289 -8.94 13.11 -3.87
C VAL A 289 -8.27 11.98 -3.09
N CYS A 290 -7.34 12.35 -2.19
CA CYS A 290 -6.68 11.44 -1.26
C CYS A 290 -7.01 11.85 0.20
N PRO A 291 -8.13 11.38 0.78
CA PRO A 291 -8.59 11.79 2.11
C PRO A 291 -8.01 10.92 3.23
N SER A 292 -6.81 10.38 3.04
CA SER A 292 -6.17 9.46 3.98
C SER A 292 -6.00 10.08 5.37
N ILE A 293 -6.27 9.31 6.42
CA ILE A 293 -6.04 9.71 7.82
C ILE A 293 -4.66 9.30 8.33
N TYR A 294 -4.04 8.36 7.66
CA TYR A 294 -2.67 7.91 7.86
C TYR A 294 -2.07 7.49 6.52
N GLU A 295 -0.97 8.11 6.13
CA GLU A 295 -0.33 7.84 4.84
C GLU A 295 1.19 8.00 4.97
N PRO A 296 1.96 6.91 5.02
CA PRO A 296 3.43 7.00 5.17
C PRO A 296 4.14 7.78 4.07
N LEU A 297 3.66 7.72 2.82
CA LEU A 297 4.14 8.59 1.73
C LEU A 297 3.00 9.07 0.83
N GLY A 298 2.17 8.14 0.31
CA GLY A 298 1.07 8.48 -0.59
C GLY A 298 1.43 8.36 -2.07
N ILE A 299 1.96 7.19 -2.49
CA ILE A 299 2.30 6.89 -3.89
C ILE A 299 1.15 7.23 -4.85
N VAL A 300 -0.11 6.98 -4.45
CA VAL A 300 -1.28 7.25 -5.27
C VAL A 300 -1.40 8.72 -5.70
N ASN A 301 -0.85 9.66 -4.91
CA ASN A 301 -0.79 11.07 -5.31
C ASN A 301 0.25 11.29 -6.42
N LEU A 302 1.40 10.60 -6.36
CA LEU A 302 2.40 10.62 -7.43
C LEU A 302 1.81 10.05 -8.72
N GLU A 303 1.09 8.93 -8.63
CA GLU A 303 0.41 8.29 -9.76
C GLU A 303 -0.61 9.25 -10.41
N ALA A 304 -1.44 9.91 -9.59
CA ALA A 304 -2.42 10.87 -10.07
C ALA A 304 -1.77 12.10 -10.72
N MET A 305 -0.75 12.68 -10.08
CA MET A 305 -0.03 13.84 -10.63
C MET A 305 0.71 13.50 -11.90
N ALA A 306 1.27 12.29 -12.04
CA ALA A 306 1.89 11.84 -13.28
C ALA A 306 0.88 11.69 -14.43
N CYS A 307 -0.39 11.44 -14.11
CA CYS A 307 -1.52 11.47 -15.05
C CYS A 307 -2.10 12.89 -15.27
N GLU A 308 -1.43 13.94 -14.76
CA GLU A 308 -1.84 15.35 -14.83
C GLU A 308 -3.14 15.69 -14.07
N ALA A 309 -3.58 14.86 -13.13
CA ALA A 309 -4.72 15.14 -12.29
C ALA A 309 -4.40 16.24 -11.26
N ALA A 310 -5.32 17.18 -11.04
CA ALA A 310 -5.26 18.07 -9.90
C ALA A 310 -5.55 17.30 -8.60
N VAL A 311 -4.66 17.39 -7.62
CA VAL A 311 -4.76 16.62 -6.38
C VAL A 311 -5.29 17.46 -5.23
N VAL A 312 -6.28 16.94 -4.50
CA VAL A 312 -6.68 17.43 -3.17
C VAL A 312 -6.42 16.30 -2.17
N ALA A 313 -5.57 16.55 -1.20
CA ALA A 313 -5.15 15.52 -0.25
C ALA A 313 -5.13 16.06 1.19
N THR A 314 -5.28 15.18 2.15
CA THR A 314 -5.11 15.52 3.56
C THR A 314 -3.64 15.81 3.89
N ARG A 315 -3.40 16.79 4.73
CA ARG A 315 -2.07 17.11 5.26
C ARG A 315 -1.73 16.12 6.38
N THR A 316 -1.38 14.89 6.01
CA THR A 316 -1.06 13.82 6.96
C THR A 316 0.11 12.96 6.47
N GLY A 317 0.91 12.46 7.40
CA GLY A 317 2.06 11.60 7.12
C GLY A 317 3.01 12.19 6.09
N GLY A 318 3.45 11.39 5.14
CA GLY A 318 4.35 11.79 4.06
C GLY A 318 3.68 12.54 2.89
N ILE A 319 2.37 12.74 2.88
CA ILE A 319 1.68 13.46 1.77
C ILE A 319 2.28 14.85 1.52
N PRO A 320 2.63 15.67 2.54
CA PRO A 320 3.27 16.97 2.33
C PRO A 320 4.69 16.90 1.70
N GLU A 321 5.30 15.73 1.65
CA GLU A 321 6.58 15.51 0.97
C GLU A 321 6.39 15.15 -0.52
N VAL A 322 5.16 14.86 -0.92
CA VAL A 322 4.75 14.47 -2.28
C VAL A 322 3.99 15.59 -2.98
N VAL A 323 3.06 16.22 -2.28
CA VAL A 323 2.19 17.28 -2.82
C VAL A 323 2.69 18.63 -2.31
N ASP A 324 3.09 19.52 -3.23
CA ASP A 324 3.47 20.90 -2.95
C ASP A 324 2.21 21.76 -2.94
N ASP A 325 1.83 22.23 -1.73
CA ASP A 325 0.56 22.91 -1.46
C ASP A 325 0.41 24.22 -2.25
N GLY A 326 -0.64 24.30 -3.03
CA GLY A 326 -0.93 25.43 -3.92
C GLY A 326 -0.12 25.42 -5.23
N VAL A 327 0.73 24.41 -5.48
CA VAL A 327 1.54 24.28 -6.70
C VAL A 327 1.16 23.01 -7.46
N THR A 328 1.35 21.82 -6.87
CA THR A 328 1.03 20.55 -7.50
C THR A 328 -0.28 19.96 -7.02
N GLY A 329 -0.89 20.56 -5.99
CA GLY A 329 -2.17 20.16 -5.42
C GLY A 329 -2.58 21.07 -4.27
N VAL A 330 -3.64 20.71 -3.58
CA VAL A 330 -4.13 21.41 -2.39
C VAL A 330 -4.09 20.46 -1.20
N LEU A 331 -3.44 20.89 -0.12
CA LEU A 331 -3.40 20.17 1.14
C LEU A 331 -4.42 20.72 2.13
N VAL A 332 -5.38 19.89 2.52
CA VAL A 332 -6.38 20.24 3.52
C VAL A 332 -5.99 19.72 4.90
N PRO A 333 -6.24 20.48 5.98
CA PRO A 333 -6.00 19.98 7.33
C PRO A 333 -6.79 18.70 7.58
N PHE A 334 -6.16 17.74 8.26
CA PHE A 334 -6.87 16.62 8.84
C PHE A 334 -7.08 16.91 10.33
N GLU A 335 -8.32 17.19 10.72
CA GLU A 335 -8.70 17.30 12.12
C GLU A 335 -9.41 16.00 12.50
N PRO A 336 -8.80 15.17 13.36
CA PRO A 336 -9.49 13.99 13.87
C PRO A 336 -10.74 14.42 14.64
N PRO A 337 -11.86 13.70 14.51
CA PRO A 337 -13.10 14.00 15.19
C PRO A 337 -13.00 13.96 16.71
#